data_219f9701c98a95555d6524d9771743b1
#
_entry.id   219f9701c98a95555d6524d9771743b1
#
_cell.length_a   1.000
_cell.length_b   1.000
_cell.length_c   1.000
_cell.angle_alpha   90.00
_cell.angle_beta   90.00
_cell.angle_gamma   90.00
#
_symmetry.space_group_name_H-M   'P 1'
#
loop_
_entity.id
_entity.type
_entity.pdbx_description
1 polymer ?
#
loop_
_entity_poly.entity_id
_entity_poly.type
_entity_poly.pdbx_seq_one_letter_code
_entity_poly.pdbx_strand_id
1 'polypeptide(L)'
;MKYFNKIILASALVGSFTFSFAQKVDAKAKTILETVSKNYKAKKNTYFKFSYGTGTGKVSKTETGIFYSTPTQYKLNIMGNEQIFDGKKVYNISKEDQEVTIAQPNGSEKTLSPINYLDEYKTGYTVTYAGKSGGLDLIKMVPVKDNGVKSVVLYINTPKKQIAKIVQTSSGNDLAVITVNQYKEN
;
A
#
# COMPACT_ATOMS: atom_id res chain seq x y z
N MET A 1 47.87 28.23 54.45
CA MET A 1 46.62 28.87 54.01
C MET A 1 46.17 28.16 52.77
N LYS A 2 44.98 27.51 52.86
CA LYS A 2 44.46 26.62 51.87
C LYS A 2 43.51 27.39 50.92
N TYR A 3 43.79 27.42 49.64
CA TYR A 3 42.82 27.87 48.65
C TYR A 3 42.12 26.66 48.00
N PHE A 4 40.84 26.53 48.28
CA PHE A 4 39.96 25.51 47.72
C PHE A 4 39.43 26.05 46.41
N ASN A 5 39.94 25.51 45.28
CA ASN A 5 39.42 25.84 43.96
C ASN A 5 38.11 25.08 43.75
N LYS A 6 36.99 25.81 43.67
CA LYS A 6 35.71 25.27 43.25
C LYS A 6 35.71 25.13 41.75
N ILE A 7 35.84 23.92 41.27
CA ILE A 7 35.59 23.59 39.87
C ILE A 7 34.06 23.47 39.67
N ILE A 8 33.50 24.46 38.98
CA ILE A 8 32.09 24.41 38.53
C ILE A 8 32.08 23.54 37.30
N LEU A 9 31.54 22.33 37.44
CA LEU A 9 31.26 21.41 36.32
C LEU A 9 29.99 21.88 35.62
N ALA A 10 30.12 22.68 34.56
CA ALA A 10 29.03 23.05 33.67
C ALA A 10 28.74 21.85 32.77
N SER A 11 27.75 21.03 33.15
CA SER A 11 27.20 19.95 32.30
C SER A 11 26.46 20.59 31.15
N ALA A 12 27.10 20.69 29.98
CA ALA A 12 26.43 21.04 28.73
C ALA A 12 25.50 19.92 28.35
N LEU A 13 24.21 20.10 28.64
CA LEU A 13 23.12 19.23 28.17
C LEU A 13 22.94 19.46 26.67
N VAL A 14 23.72 18.75 25.86
CA VAL A 14 23.50 18.70 24.40
C VAL A 14 22.22 17.93 24.17
N GLY A 15 21.13 18.66 24.11
CA GLY A 15 19.84 18.11 23.69
C GLY A 15 19.94 17.62 22.26
N SER A 16 20.06 16.31 22.09
CA SER A 16 19.95 15.66 20.78
C SER A 16 18.53 15.85 20.26
N PHE A 17 18.29 16.89 19.47
CA PHE A 17 17.09 17.01 18.68
C PHE A 17 17.13 15.92 17.62
N THR A 18 16.60 14.75 17.94
CA THR A 18 16.24 13.75 16.94
C THR A 18 15.10 14.35 16.13
N PHE A 19 15.40 14.82 14.92
CA PHE A 19 14.37 15.12 13.92
C PHE A 19 13.71 13.79 13.56
N SER A 20 12.70 13.40 14.32
CA SER A 20 11.75 12.39 13.89
C SER A 20 11.06 12.97 12.66
N PHE A 21 11.34 12.42 11.48
CA PHE A 21 10.50 12.62 10.31
C PHE A 21 9.16 11.99 10.64
N ALA A 22 8.30 12.73 11.30
CA ALA A 22 6.97 12.27 11.64
C ALA A 22 6.20 12.06 10.34
N GLN A 23 5.74 10.87 10.12
CA GLN A 23 4.81 10.55 9.05
C GLN A 23 3.63 11.51 9.12
N LYS A 24 3.41 12.29 8.06
CA LYS A 24 2.29 13.23 7.98
C LYS A 24 1.11 12.57 7.30
N VAL A 25 0.01 12.38 8.03
CA VAL A 25 -1.23 11.84 7.50
C VAL A 25 -2.32 12.88 7.62
N ASP A 26 -2.89 13.30 6.48
CA ASP A 26 -4.03 14.19 6.42
C ASP A 26 -5.26 13.56 7.11
N ALA A 27 -5.95 14.32 7.96
CA ALA A 27 -7.05 13.81 8.77
C ALA A 27 -8.23 13.30 7.92
N LYS A 28 -8.54 13.98 6.82
CA LYS A 28 -9.61 13.56 5.89
C LYS A 28 -9.22 12.29 5.13
N ALA A 29 -7.98 12.20 4.66
CA ALA A 29 -7.46 11.00 4.02
C ALA A 29 -7.50 9.81 4.98
N LYS A 30 -7.06 10.00 6.23
CA LYS A 30 -7.12 8.99 7.29
C LYS A 30 -8.53 8.45 7.48
N THR A 31 -9.51 9.35 7.69
CA THR A 31 -10.91 8.96 7.90
C THR A 31 -11.46 8.13 6.74
N ILE A 32 -11.17 8.52 5.50
CA ILE A 32 -11.60 7.77 4.30
C ILE A 32 -10.95 6.39 4.27
N LEU A 33 -9.62 6.31 4.44
CA LEU A 33 -8.89 5.04 4.40
C LEU A 33 -9.33 4.07 5.50
N GLU A 34 -9.52 4.57 6.73
CA GLU A 34 -10.02 3.76 7.86
C GLU A 34 -11.42 3.22 7.59
N THR A 35 -12.31 4.04 7.00
CA THR A 35 -13.66 3.63 6.65
C THR A 35 -13.65 2.51 5.62
N VAL A 36 -12.82 2.62 4.58
CA VAL A 36 -12.68 1.60 3.53
C VAL A 36 -12.02 0.34 4.09
N SER A 37 -10.94 0.48 4.86
CA SER A 37 -10.26 -0.66 5.51
C SER A 37 -11.22 -1.44 6.43
N LYS A 38 -11.99 -0.73 7.27
CA LYS A 38 -12.99 -1.35 8.12
C LYS A 38 -14.05 -2.10 7.32
N ASN A 39 -14.52 -1.53 6.20
CA ASN A 39 -15.48 -2.20 5.32
C ASN A 39 -14.93 -3.53 4.79
N TYR A 40 -13.72 -3.55 4.22
CA TYR A 40 -13.14 -4.78 3.70
C TYR A 40 -12.86 -5.82 4.79
N LYS A 41 -12.34 -5.40 5.95
CA LYS A 41 -12.04 -6.30 7.07
C LYS A 41 -13.27 -6.92 7.72
N ALA A 42 -14.44 -6.31 7.56
CA ALA A 42 -15.70 -6.84 8.06
C ALA A 42 -16.28 -7.96 7.17
N LYS A 43 -15.70 -8.21 5.99
CA LYS A 43 -16.22 -9.20 5.03
C LYS A 43 -15.59 -10.57 5.27
N LYS A 44 -16.40 -11.62 5.18
CA LYS A 44 -15.92 -13.01 5.24
C LYS A 44 -15.04 -13.36 4.05
N ASN A 45 -15.45 -12.88 2.88
CA ASN A 45 -14.68 -13.00 1.66
C ASN A 45 -14.95 -11.83 0.70
N THR A 46 -13.99 -11.56 -0.18
CA THR A 46 -14.10 -10.55 -1.23
C THR A 46 -13.60 -11.11 -2.55
N TYR A 47 -14.20 -10.61 -3.62
CA TYR A 47 -13.83 -10.89 -5.00
C TYR A 47 -13.62 -9.59 -5.74
N PHE A 48 -12.50 -9.48 -6.46
CA PHE A 48 -12.21 -8.40 -7.38
C PHE A 48 -11.89 -8.95 -8.76
N LYS A 49 -12.56 -8.43 -9.79
CA LYS A 49 -12.06 -8.49 -11.15
C LYS A 49 -11.49 -7.12 -11.49
N PHE A 50 -10.26 -7.06 -11.96
CA PHE A 50 -9.57 -5.80 -12.21
C PHE A 50 -8.79 -5.83 -13.51
N SER A 51 -8.51 -4.64 -14.05
CA SER A 51 -7.52 -4.44 -15.11
C SER A 51 -6.22 -3.97 -14.47
N TYR A 52 -5.10 -4.56 -14.88
CA TYR A 52 -3.75 -4.17 -14.52
C TYR A 52 -3.06 -3.58 -15.73
N GLY A 53 -2.84 -2.28 -15.70
CA GLY A 53 -2.19 -1.52 -16.77
C GLY A 53 -0.74 -1.18 -16.41
N THR A 54 0.17 -1.33 -17.35
CA THR A 54 1.59 -0.94 -17.21
C THR A 54 2.05 -0.08 -18.38
N GLY A 55 3.11 0.70 -18.18
CA GLY A 55 3.76 1.52 -19.19
C GLY A 55 4.57 2.65 -18.58
N THR A 56 5.32 3.40 -19.39
CA THR A 56 6.12 4.54 -18.95
C THR A 56 5.41 5.84 -19.38
N GLY A 57 5.09 6.69 -18.39
CA GLY A 57 4.35 7.95 -18.59
C GLY A 57 2.87 7.77 -18.95
N LYS A 58 2.51 6.71 -19.67
CA LYS A 58 1.13 6.31 -19.98
C LYS A 58 0.98 4.79 -19.98
N VAL A 59 -0.22 4.28 -19.74
CA VAL A 59 -0.50 2.84 -19.86
C VAL A 59 -0.42 2.42 -21.32
N SER A 60 0.41 1.41 -21.60
CA SER A 60 0.63 0.84 -22.94
C SER A 60 0.22 -0.64 -23.03
N LYS A 61 0.20 -1.35 -21.92
CA LYS A 61 -0.21 -2.76 -21.83
C LYS A 61 -1.26 -2.91 -20.74
N THR A 62 -2.26 -3.76 -20.95
CA THR A 62 -3.32 -4.03 -19.98
C THR A 62 -3.65 -5.51 -19.94
N GLU A 63 -3.70 -6.05 -18.73
CA GLU A 63 -4.06 -7.43 -18.43
C GLU A 63 -5.27 -7.48 -17.49
N THR A 64 -6.04 -8.58 -17.55
CA THR A 64 -7.12 -8.80 -16.58
C THR A 64 -6.64 -9.69 -15.45
N GLY A 65 -6.93 -9.29 -14.21
CA GLY A 65 -6.65 -10.07 -13.02
C GLY A 65 -7.92 -10.39 -12.24
N ILE A 66 -7.86 -11.45 -11.44
CA ILE A 66 -8.90 -11.85 -10.50
C ILE A 66 -8.25 -12.07 -9.14
N PHE A 67 -8.83 -11.49 -8.11
CA PHE A 67 -8.37 -11.60 -6.73
C PHE A 67 -9.52 -12.05 -5.83
N TYR A 68 -9.30 -13.13 -5.09
CA TYR A 68 -10.17 -13.59 -4.02
C TYR A 68 -9.44 -13.43 -2.70
N SER A 69 -10.13 -13.00 -1.65
CA SER A 69 -9.53 -12.99 -0.30
C SER A 69 -10.54 -13.28 0.79
N THR A 70 -10.02 -13.85 1.86
CA THR A 70 -10.59 -13.89 3.20
C THR A 70 -9.73 -13.01 4.11
N PRO A 71 -10.04 -12.85 5.40
CA PRO A 71 -9.17 -12.12 6.33
C PRO A 71 -7.74 -12.66 6.44
N THR A 72 -7.53 -13.95 6.16
CA THR A 72 -6.25 -14.65 6.39
C THR A 72 -5.64 -15.30 5.16
N GLN A 73 -6.34 -15.34 4.03
CA GLN A 73 -5.91 -16.07 2.83
C GLN A 73 -6.24 -15.27 1.58
N TYR A 74 -5.52 -15.52 0.49
CA TYR A 74 -5.88 -14.97 -0.80
C TYR A 74 -5.47 -15.87 -1.97
N LYS A 75 -6.12 -15.62 -3.10
CA LYS A 75 -5.79 -16.17 -4.41
C LYS A 75 -5.82 -15.06 -5.45
N LEU A 76 -4.72 -14.89 -6.16
CA LEU A 76 -4.56 -13.94 -7.27
C LEU A 76 -4.30 -14.71 -8.55
N ASN A 77 -5.05 -14.40 -9.59
CA ASN A 77 -4.76 -14.84 -10.95
C ASN A 77 -4.49 -13.63 -11.83
N ILE A 78 -3.36 -13.56 -12.48
CA ILE A 78 -2.99 -12.50 -13.41
C ILE A 78 -1.90 -12.98 -14.37
N MET A 79 -1.98 -12.59 -15.65
CA MET A 79 -0.93 -12.85 -16.66
C MET A 79 -0.55 -14.34 -16.76
N GLY A 80 -1.53 -15.24 -16.66
CA GLY A 80 -1.27 -16.70 -16.71
C GLY A 80 -0.71 -17.30 -15.43
N ASN A 81 -0.31 -16.48 -14.47
CA ASN A 81 0.21 -16.92 -13.17
C ASN A 81 -0.87 -16.92 -12.09
N GLU A 82 -0.72 -17.80 -11.13
CA GLU A 82 -1.56 -17.88 -9.95
C GLU A 82 -0.69 -17.75 -8.70
N GLN A 83 -1.10 -16.91 -7.77
CA GLN A 83 -0.48 -16.80 -6.45
C GLN A 83 -1.53 -17.11 -5.38
N ILE A 84 -1.19 -18.04 -4.50
CA ILE A 84 -2.05 -18.44 -3.38
C ILE A 84 -1.29 -18.21 -2.08
N PHE A 85 -1.92 -17.54 -1.14
CA PHE A 85 -1.49 -17.48 0.27
C PHE A 85 -2.48 -18.26 1.12
N ASP A 86 -2.04 -19.32 1.75
CA ASP A 86 -2.87 -20.22 2.56
C ASP A 86 -2.99 -19.79 4.03
N GLY A 87 -2.40 -18.63 4.38
CA GLY A 87 -2.29 -18.13 5.75
C GLY A 87 -0.94 -18.42 6.40
N LYS A 88 -0.08 -19.24 5.77
CA LYS A 88 1.25 -19.63 6.26
C LYS A 88 2.33 -19.54 5.19
N LYS A 89 2.03 -19.95 3.96
CA LYS A 89 2.96 -20.02 2.85
C LYS A 89 2.37 -19.34 1.62
N VAL A 90 3.25 -18.90 0.73
CA VAL A 90 2.89 -18.38 -0.58
C VAL A 90 3.28 -19.42 -1.64
N TYR A 91 2.34 -19.75 -2.49
CA TYR A 91 2.52 -20.63 -3.65
C TYR A 91 2.42 -19.77 -4.90
N ASN A 92 3.50 -19.69 -5.68
CA ASN A 92 3.50 -19.07 -6.99
C ASN A 92 3.46 -20.17 -8.04
N ILE A 93 2.45 -20.18 -8.88
CA ILE A 93 2.18 -21.20 -9.89
C ILE A 93 2.31 -20.55 -11.26
N SER A 94 3.32 -20.93 -12.01
CA SER A 94 3.47 -20.61 -13.44
C SER A 94 2.91 -21.76 -14.26
N LYS A 95 1.84 -21.50 -15.00
CA LYS A 95 1.26 -22.52 -15.89
C LYS A 95 2.10 -22.71 -17.14
N GLU A 96 2.77 -21.66 -17.59
CA GLU A 96 3.65 -21.66 -18.75
C GLU A 96 4.87 -22.53 -18.50
N ASP A 97 5.54 -22.33 -17.36
CA ASP A 97 6.74 -23.05 -16.97
C ASP A 97 6.45 -24.39 -16.29
N GLN A 98 5.17 -24.70 -16.00
CA GLN A 98 4.74 -25.87 -15.24
C GLN A 98 5.44 -25.98 -13.86
N GLU A 99 5.67 -24.83 -13.22
CA GLU A 99 6.44 -24.71 -11.98
C GLU A 99 5.54 -24.22 -10.82
N VAL A 100 5.82 -24.75 -9.63
CA VAL A 100 5.26 -24.27 -8.37
C VAL A 100 6.41 -23.91 -7.42
N THR A 101 6.55 -22.62 -7.13
CA THR A 101 7.50 -22.13 -6.12
C THR A 101 6.78 -21.89 -4.80
N ILE A 102 7.32 -22.43 -3.70
CA ILE A 102 6.80 -22.26 -2.35
C ILE A 102 7.73 -21.34 -1.56
N ALA A 103 7.19 -20.25 -1.02
CA ALA A 103 7.96 -19.26 -0.24
C ALA A 103 7.37 -19.04 1.14
N GLN A 104 8.21 -18.60 2.08
CA GLN A 104 7.75 -18.03 3.34
C GLN A 104 7.30 -16.58 3.09
N PRO A 105 6.22 -16.12 3.74
CA PRO A 105 5.78 -14.74 3.62
C PRO A 105 6.88 -13.78 4.08
N ASN A 106 7.31 -12.87 3.23
CA ASN A 106 8.29 -11.82 3.56
C ASN A 106 7.67 -10.41 3.58
N GLY A 107 6.34 -10.34 3.37
CA GLY A 107 5.58 -9.10 3.34
C GLY A 107 5.48 -8.45 1.95
N SER A 108 6.27 -8.89 0.96
CA SER A 108 6.21 -8.39 -0.42
C SER A 108 5.10 -9.06 -1.25
N GLU A 109 4.60 -10.20 -0.83
CA GLU A 109 3.58 -10.98 -1.52
C GLU A 109 2.23 -10.27 -1.63
N LYS A 110 2.04 -9.28 -0.79
CA LYS A 110 0.80 -8.50 -0.74
C LYS A 110 0.69 -7.44 -1.85
N THR A 111 1.67 -7.34 -2.73
CA THR A 111 1.90 -6.18 -3.60
C THR A 111 0.79 -5.88 -4.60
N LEU A 112 0.01 -6.87 -5.02
CA LEU A 112 -1.06 -6.69 -6.02
C LEU A 112 -2.48 -6.69 -5.44
N SER A 113 -2.62 -6.80 -4.11
CA SER A 113 -3.95 -6.71 -3.50
C SER A 113 -4.37 -5.25 -3.34
N PRO A 114 -5.54 -4.85 -3.85
CA PRO A 114 -6.06 -3.51 -3.61
C PRO A 114 -6.20 -3.15 -2.13
N ILE A 115 -6.35 -4.17 -1.26
CA ILE A 115 -6.57 -4.01 0.18
C ILE A 115 -5.27 -3.64 0.91
N ASN A 116 -4.11 -4.03 0.40
CA ASN A 116 -2.83 -3.83 1.11
C ASN A 116 -2.49 -2.36 1.33
N TYR A 117 -2.75 -1.51 0.34
CA TYR A 117 -2.54 -0.06 0.48
C TYR A 117 -3.34 0.56 1.63
N LEU A 118 -4.44 -0.10 2.07
CA LEU A 118 -5.26 0.35 3.19
C LEU A 118 -4.62 0.09 4.57
N ASP A 119 -3.57 -0.69 4.64
CA ASP A 119 -2.81 -0.92 5.87
C ASP A 119 -1.42 -0.27 5.81
N GLU A 120 -0.80 -0.26 4.64
CA GLU A 120 0.55 0.30 4.42
C GLU A 120 0.62 1.82 4.66
N TYR A 121 -0.49 2.56 4.48
CA TYR A 121 -0.49 4.00 4.72
C TYR A 121 -0.15 4.37 6.16
N LYS A 122 -0.31 3.46 7.11
CA LYS A 122 -0.06 3.69 8.54
C LYS A 122 1.43 3.79 8.87
N THR A 123 2.27 3.25 8.01
CA THR A 123 3.72 3.23 8.19
C THR A 123 4.41 3.45 6.84
N GLY A 124 5.32 4.38 6.78
CA GLY A 124 6.19 4.53 5.61
C GLY A 124 5.70 5.47 4.51
N TYR A 125 4.53 6.13 4.66
CA TYR A 125 4.03 7.11 3.68
C TYR A 125 3.64 8.43 4.31
N THR A 126 3.91 9.53 3.60
CA THR A 126 3.18 10.79 3.77
C THR A 126 1.89 10.69 2.98
N VAL A 127 0.75 10.96 3.62
CA VAL A 127 -0.58 10.75 3.04
C VAL A 127 -1.34 12.07 3.00
N THR A 128 -1.86 12.43 1.83
CA THR A 128 -2.60 13.68 1.60
C THR A 128 -3.91 13.41 0.89
N TYR A 129 -4.95 14.16 1.25
CA TYR A 129 -6.17 14.24 0.46
C TYR A 129 -5.94 15.15 -0.75
N ALA A 130 -6.04 14.59 -1.96
CA ALA A 130 -5.72 15.27 -3.22
C ALA A 130 -6.97 15.77 -3.98
N GLY A 131 -8.12 15.86 -3.30
CA GLY A 131 -9.36 16.36 -3.92
C GLY A 131 -10.23 15.25 -4.49
N LYS A 132 -11.02 15.60 -5.53
CA LYS A 132 -11.93 14.68 -6.23
C LYS A 132 -11.70 14.67 -7.74
N SER A 133 -11.94 13.52 -8.37
CA SER A 133 -11.97 13.37 -9.83
C SER A 133 -13.05 12.34 -10.20
N GLY A 134 -13.96 12.69 -11.10
CA GLY A 134 -15.03 11.78 -11.54
C GLY A 134 -15.91 11.26 -10.41
N GLY A 135 -16.15 12.06 -9.36
CA GLY A 135 -16.92 11.63 -8.19
C GLY A 135 -16.15 10.75 -7.17
N LEU A 136 -14.90 10.42 -7.45
CA LEU A 136 -14.03 9.64 -6.56
C LEU A 136 -13.15 10.57 -5.71
N ASP A 137 -12.97 10.24 -4.45
CA ASP A 137 -12.00 10.91 -3.58
C ASP A 137 -10.58 10.39 -3.88
N LEU A 138 -9.62 11.32 -4.03
CA LEU A 138 -8.23 11.01 -4.33
C LEU A 138 -7.36 11.13 -3.09
N ILE A 139 -6.62 10.07 -2.82
CA ILE A 139 -5.65 10.03 -1.71
C ILE A 139 -4.28 9.73 -2.31
N LYS A 140 -3.36 10.68 -2.14
CA LYS A 140 -1.97 10.56 -2.58
C LYS A 140 -1.10 10.10 -1.41
N MET A 141 -0.30 9.09 -1.68
CA MET A 141 0.67 8.51 -0.74
C MET A 141 2.07 8.64 -1.36
N VAL A 142 3.01 9.19 -0.62
CA VAL A 142 4.41 9.32 -1.03
C VAL A 142 5.27 8.61 0.00
N PRO A 143 6.12 7.65 -0.39
CA PRO A 143 6.99 6.95 0.54
C PRO A 143 7.89 7.93 1.33
N VAL A 144 8.07 7.69 2.62
CA VAL A 144 8.99 8.48 3.47
C VAL A 144 10.44 8.10 3.19
N LYS A 145 10.68 6.82 2.84
CA LYS A 145 11.99 6.32 2.43
C LYS A 145 11.91 5.90 0.96
N ASP A 146 12.99 6.12 0.23
CA ASP A 146 13.07 5.64 -1.16
C ASP A 146 12.98 4.11 -1.19
N ASN A 147 12.00 3.62 -1.93
CA ASN A 147 11.74 2.20 -2.18
C ASN A 147 11.44 1.94 -3.67
N GLY A 148 11.89 2.85 -4.55
CA GLY A 148 11.63 2.79 -5.99
C GLY A 148 10.23 3.28 -6.40
N VAL A 149 9.35 3.62 -5.44
CA VAL A 149 8.03 4.18 -5.68
C VAL A 149 8.06 5.69 -5.49
N LYS A 150 7.70 6.45 -6.51
CA LYS A 150 7.56 7.91 -6.44
C LYS A 150 6.26 8.32 -5.75
N SER A 151 5.16 7.67 -6.07
CA SER A 151 3.85 7.91 -5.44
C SER A 151 2.84 6.81 -5.75
N VAL A 152 1.84 6.72 -4.87
CA VAL A 152 0.62 5.94 -5.08
C VAL A 152 -0.58 6.89 -4.95
N VAL A 153 -1.53 6.82 -5.88
CA VAL A 153 -2.80 7.55 -5.80
C VAL A 153 -3.94 6.53 -5.76
N LEU A 154 -4.69 6.56 -4.66
CA LEU A 154 -5.91 5.78 -4.49
C LEU A 154 -7.11 6.62 -4.92
N TYR A 155 -7.95 6.07 -5.77
CA TYR A 155 -9.24 6.61 -6.17
C TYR A 155 -10.32 5.85 -5.41
N ILE A 156 -10.99 6.52 -4.49
CA ILE A 156 -11.94 5.90 -3.54
C ILE A 156 -13.37 6.29 -3.89
N ASN A 157 -14.22 5.30 -4.06
CA ASN A 157 -15.67 5.50 -4.04
C ASN A 157 -16.13 5.52 -2.58
N THR A 158 -16.13 6.69 -1.95
CA THR A 158 -16.44 6.83 -0.53
C THR A 158 -17.86 6.41 -0.16
N PRO A 159 -18.93 6.72 -0.96
CA PRO A 159 -20.27 6.19 -0.71
C PRO A 159 -20.34 4.66 -0.67
N LYS A 160 -19.62 3.98 -1.58
CA LYS A 160 -19.54 2.52 -1.60
C LYS A 160 -18.49 1.93 -0.66
N LYS A 161 -17.65 2.78 -0.04
CA LYS A 161 -16.51 2.38 0.82
C LYS A 161 -15.57 1.42 0.09
N GLN A 162 -15.25 1.70 -1.17
CA GLN A 162 -14.49 0.81 -2.05
C GLN A 162 -13.37 1.55 -2.78
N ILE A 163 -12.26 0.86 -3.02
CA ILE A 163 -11.23 1.31 -3.96
C ILE A 163 -11.75 1.08 -5.38
N ALA A 164 -11.77 2.14 -6.19
CA ALA A 164 -12.12 2.06 -7.60
C ALA A 164 -10.88 1.91 -8.49
N LYS A 165 -9.77 2.59 -8.13
CA LYS A 165 -8.53 2.56 -8.92
C LYS A 165 -7.33 2.86 -8.05
N ILE A 166 -6.19 2.29 -8.41
CA ILE A 166 -4.87 2.57 -7.81
C ILE A 166 -3.93 2.94 -8.95
N VAL A 167 -3.17 4.01 -8.78
CA VAL A 167 -2.11 4.40 -9.70
C VAL A 167 -0.82 4.49 -8.91
N GLN A 168 0.11 3.60 -9.18
CA GLN A 168 1.47 3.67 -8.67
C GLN A 168 2.40 4.18 -9.76
N THR A 169 3.27 5.11 -9.40
CA THR A 169 4.32 5.63 -10.27
C THR A 169 5.67 5.29 -9.64
N SER A 170 6.58 4.68 -10.39
CA SER A 170 7.95 4.41 -9.97
C SER A 170 8.81 5.68 -10.06
N SER A 171 10.00 5.64 -9.45
CA SER A 171 11.00 6.72 -9.59
C SER A 171 11.42 6.92 -11.05
N GLY A 172 11.37 5.89 -11.91
CA GLY A 172 11.61 5.93 -13.35
C GLY A 172 10.40 6.35 -14.20
N ASN A 173 9.31 6.82 -13.57
CA ASN A 173 8.02 7.17 -14.20
C ASN A 173 7.27 5.99 -14.85
N ASP A 174 7.61 4.74 -14.52
CA ASP A 174 6.79 3.60 -14.89
C ASP A 174 5.50 3.60 -14.08
N LEU A 175 4.43 3.22 -14.74
CA LEU A 175 3.09 3.17 -14.18
C LEU A 175 2.66 1.73 -13.94
N ALA A 176 2.05 1.49 -12.77
CA ALA A 176 1.24 0.32 -12.51
C ALA A 176 -0.14 0.81 -12.10
N VAL A 177 -1.16 0.46 -12.88
CA VAL A 177 -2.53 0.96 -12.70
C VAL A 177 -3.47 -0.24 -12.50
N ILE A 178 -4.08 -0.31 -11.32
CA ILE A 178 -5.13 -1.28 -11.03
C ILE A 178 -6.47 -0.54 -11.12
N THR A 179 -7.38 -1.02 -11.97
CA THR A 179 -8.76 -0.52 -12.04
C THR A 179 -9.71 -1.65 -11.68
N VAL A 180 -10.51 -1.44 -10.65
CA VAL A 180 -11.50 -2.43 -10.19
C VAL A 180 -12.72 -2.38 -11.13
N ASN A 181 -12.92 -3.46 -11.91
CA ASN A 181 -14.02 -3.58 -12.85
C ASN A 181 -15.27 -4.22 -12.21
N GLN A 182 -15.05 -5.13 -11.27
CA GLN A 182 -16.12 -5.77 -10.51
C GLN A 182 -15.66 -6.04 -9.08
N TYR A 183 -16.56 -5.81 -8.14
CA TYR A 183 -16.37 -6.15 -6.72
C TYR A 183 -17.59 -6.92 -6.23
N LYS A 184 -17.36 -8.01 -5.50
CA LYS A 184 -18.38 -8.78 -4.79
C LYS A 184 -17.88 -9.07 -3.37
N GLU A 185 -18.79 -9.16 -2.45
CA GLU A 185 -18.53 -9.44 -1.02
C GLU A 185 -19.59 -10.35 -0.43
N ASN A 186 -19.21 -11.08 0.62
CA ASN A 186 -20.12 -11.91 1.42
C ASN A 186 -19.77 -11.80 2.92
#